data_619a371862bde371f1460879e9d62f80
#
_entry.id   619a371862bde371f1460879e9d62f80
#
_cell.length_a   1.000
_cell.length_b   1.000
_cell.length_c   1.000
_cell.angle_alpha   90.00
_cell.angle_beta   90.00
_cell.angle_gamma   90.00
#
_symmetry.space_group_name_H-M   'P 1'
#
loop_
_entity.id
_entity.type
_entity.pdbx_description
1 polymer ?
#
loop_
_entity_poly.entity_id
_entity_poly.type
_entity_poly.pdbx_seq_one_letter_code
_entity_poly.pdbx_strand_id
1 'polypeptide(L)'
;MPNVIDRFRTVLTAAVVVSVLALTACGSTDSAQLSSTTFTTARPTVAQAAREFFDIRRAPVQPIAFPHKRHIEKGLTCTDYCHESATKGPVAGLPSVKTCMICHDAIATDRPLVQQVANYQKTGIDIPWQRVYGYTHAAHVRFNHAPHLRAKVECSTCHGGVAQQTVAERNVDLTMGFCVNCHQQKNAPNDCLTCHY
;
A
#
# COMPACT_ATOMS: atom_id res chain seq x y z
N MET A 1 -54.35 16.75 28.91
CA MET A 1 -53.49 17.52 27.97
C MET A 1 -52.04 17.11 28.23
N PRO A 2 -51.34 16.51 27.27
CA PRO A 2 -49.95 16.09 27.48
C PRO A 2 -49.07 17.31 27.62
N ASN A 3 -48.16 17.25 28.59
CA ASN A 3 -47.27 18.32 29.00
C ASN A 3 -46.29 18.67 27.88
N VAL A 4 -45.96 19.93 27.70
CA VAL A 4 -45.05 20.44 26.64
C VAL A 4 -43.71 19.70 26.67
N ILE A 5 -43.23 19.30 27.85
CA ILE A 5 -42.00 18.56 28.05
C ILE A 5 -42.05 17.16 27.40
N ASP A 6 -43.19 16.47 27.44
CA ASP A 6 -43.35 15.17 26.84
C ASP A 6 -43.37 15.22 25.30
N ARG A 7 -43.88 16.30 24.73
CA ARG A 7 -43.81 16.52 23.26
C ARG A 7 -42.37 16.77 22.80
N PHE A 8 -41.59 17.51 23.57
CA PHE A 8 -40.17 17.74 23.24
C PHE A 8 -39.36 16.46 23.32
N ARG A 9 -39.58 15.61 24.34
CA ARG A 9 -38.90 14.31 24.46
C ARG A 9 -39.24 13.38 23.29
N THR A 10 -40.51 13.32 22.89
CA THR A 10 -40.95 12.46 21.78
C THR A 10 -40.38 12.92 20.44
N VAL A 11 -40.28 14.20 20.18
CA VAL A 11 -39.68 14.74 18.96
C VAL A 11 -38.18 14.53 18.94
N LEU A 12 -37.50 14.70 20.08
CA LEU A 12 -36.03 14.50 20.16
C LEU A 12 -35.64 13.02 19.98
N THR A 13 -36.42 12.11 20.58
CA THR A 13 -36.18 10.65 20.40
C THR A 13 -36.48 10.19 18.97
N ALA A 14 -37.52 10.72 18.33
CA ALA A 14 -37.81 10.42 16.93
C ALA A 14 -36.73 10.95 15.99
N ALA A 15 -36.19 12.12 16.21
CA ALA A 15 -35.13 12.70 15.40
C ALA A 15 -33.81 11.88 15.52
N VAL A 16 -33.47 11.44 16.73
CA VAL A 16 -32.26 10.60 16.95
C VAL A 16 -32.40 9.23 16.32
N VAL A 17 -33.58 8.62 16.42
CA VAL A 17 -33.85 7.29 15.82
C VAL A 17 -33.81 7.37 14.29
N VAL A 18 -34.37 8.39 13.68
CA VAL A 18 -34.31 8.60 12.22
C VAL A 18 -32.88 8.85 11.75
N SER A 19 -32.08 9.60 12.52
CA SER A 19 -30.67 9.82 12.18
C SER A 19 -29.82 8.55 12.29
N VAL A 20 -30.09 7.68 13.25
CA VAL A 20 -29.38 6.38 13.40
C VAL A 20 -29.80 5.40 12.30
N LEU A 21 -31.09 5.35 11.93
CA LEU A 21 -31.58 4.50 10.84
C LEU A 21 -31.07 4.93 9.46
N ALA A 22 -30.86 6.23 9.22
CA ALA A 22 -30.28 6.71 7.98
C ALA A 22 -28.79 6.32 7.82
N LEU A 23 -28.06 6.11 8.93
CA LEU A 23 -26.67 5.67 8.92
C LEU A 23 -26.49 4.16 8.71
N THR A 24 -27.54 3.36 8.92
CA THR A 24 -27.48 1.90 8.71
C THR A 24 -27.90 1.45 7.31
N ALA A 25 -28.50 2.33 6.51
CA ALA A 25 -28.98 1.99 5.17
C ALA A 25 -27.90 2.05 4.06
N CYS A 26 -26.65 2.44 4.37
CA CYS A 26 -25.52 2.45 3.43
C CYS A 26 -24.51 1.34 3.75
N GLY A 27 -24.95 0.11 3.81
CA GLY A 27 -24.02 -0.96 4.14
C GLY A 27 -24.48 -2.33 3.68
N SER A 28 -24.34 -2.62 2.42
CA SER A 28 -24.01 -3.94 1.88
C SER A 28 -23.94 -3.86 0.36
N THR A 29 -22.75 -3.65 -0.15
CA THR A 29 -22.45 -3.96 -1.54
C THR A 29 -21.30 -4.96 -1.53
N ASP A 30 -21.55 -6.08 -2.18
CA ASP A 30 -20.61 -7.15 -2.44
C ASP A 30 -19.20 -6.63 -2.67
N SER A 31 -18.27 -7.14 -1.88
CA SER A 31 -16.85 -7.03 -2.11
C SER A 31 -16.47 -7.88 -3.33
N ALA A 32 -16.83 -7.42 -4.53
CA ALA A 32 -16.11 -7.84 -5.73
C ALA A 32 -14.67 -7.42 -5.55
N GLN A 33 -13.78 -8.37 -5.26
CA GLN A 33 -12.34 -8.18 -5.28
C GLN A 33 -11.94 -7.75 -6.71
N LEU A 34 -11.91 -6.44 -6.94
CA LEU A 34 -11.17 -5.91 -8.07
C LEU A 34 -9.69 -6.12 -7.77
N SER A 35 -9.15 -7.22 -8.29
CA SER A 35 -7.72 -7.39 -8.50
C SER A 35 -7.25 -6.34 -9.51
N SER A 36 -7.17 -5.09 -9.11
CA SER A 36 -6.59 -4.08 -9.97
C SER A 36 -5.09 -4.03 -9.72
N THR A 37 -4.33 -4.47 -10.68
CA THR A 37 -2.89 -4.21 -10.82
C THR A 37 -2.58 -2.72 -11.03
N THR A 38 -3.58 -1.87 -11.04
CA THR A 38 -3.49 -0.43 -11.22
C THR A 38 -3.36 0.29 -9.88
N PHE A 39 -2.58 1.35 -9.85
CA PHE A 39 -2.28 2.21 -8.70
C PHE A 39 -3.47 3.02 -8.14
N THR A 40 -4.67 2.58 -8.35
CA THR A 40 -5.83 3.24 -7.79
C THR A 40 -6.07 2.73 -6.38
N THR A 41 -5.89 3.57 -5.40
CA THR A 41 -6.59 3.41 -4.14
C THR A 41 -8.07 3.62 -4.42
N ALA A 42 -8.76 2.59 -4.89
CA ALA A 42 -10.20 2.57 -4.77
C ALA A 42 -10.49 2.72 -3.27
N ARG A 43 -11.24 3.76 -2.91
CA ARG A 43 -11.69 3.96 -1.54
C ARG A 43 -13.03 3.27 -1.38
N PRO A 44 -13.08 1.96 -1.10
CA PRO A 44 -14.33 1.21 -1.12
C PRO A 44 -15.25 1.58 0.05
N THR A 45 -14.75 2.34 1.04
CA THR A 45 -15.55 2.75 2.19
C THR A 45 -15.30 4.20 2.60
N VAL A 46 -16.33 4.86 3.17
CA VAL A 46 -16.23 6.20 3.77
C VAL A 46 -15.15 6.24 4.86
N ALA A 47 -15.02 5.16 5.63
CA ALA A 47 -14.00 5.08 6.68
C ALA A 47 -12.57 5.07 6.10
N GLN A 48 -12.35 4.50 4.93
CA GLN A 48 -11.06 4.59 4.24
C GLN A 48 -10.82 5.99 3.71
N ALA A 49 -11.83 6.61 3.08
CA ALA A 49 -11.73 7.97 2.60
C ALA A 49 -11.42 8.96 3.73
N ALA A 50 -12.08 8.82 4.88
CA ALA A 50 -11.82 9.64 6.06
C ALA A 50 -10.41 9.43 6.62
N ARG A 51 -9.97 8.19 6.76
CA ARG A 51 -8.58 7.91 7.21
C ARG A 51 -7.54 8.52 6.29
N GLU A 52 -7.76 8.43 4.99
CA GLU A 52 -6.85 8.99 4.00
C GLU A 52 -6.86 10.52 4.03
N PHE A 53 -8.03 11.13 4.17
CA PHE A 53 -8.17 12.59 4.32
C PHE A 53 -7.45 13.12 5.57
N PHE A 54 -7.56 12.41 6.69
CA PHE A 54 -6.89 12.76 7.94
C PHE A 54 -5.46 12.22 8.05
N ASP A 55 -4.89 11.64 6.99
CA ASP A 55 -3.58 11.00 6.97
C ASP A 55 -3.38 9.91 8.05
N ILE A 56 -4.46 9.26 8.48
CA ILE A 56 -4.43 8.16 9.44
C ILE A 56 -3.98 6.89 8.71
N ARG A 57 -2.68 6.70 8.63
CA ARG A 57 -2.07 5.55 7.96
C ARG A 57 -1.99 4.37 8.92
N ARG A 58 -2.58 3.26 8.54
CA ARG A 58 -2.34 1.98 9.20
C ARG A 58 -1.23 1.25 8.46
N ALA A 59 -0.32 0.65 9.21
CA ALA A 59 0.61 -0.30 8.63
C ALA A 59 -0.19 -1.41 7.92
N PRO A 60 0.18 -1.78 6.68
CA PRO A 60 -0.52 -2.83 5.96
C PRO A 60 -0.30 -4.17 6.67
N VAL A 61 -1.37 -4.95 6.79
CA VAL A 61 -1.27 -6.32 7.31
C VAL A 61 -0.91 -7.22 6.14
N GLN A 62 0.35 -7.63 6.10
CA GLN A 62 0.84 -8.51 5.04
C GLN A 62 0.36 -9.94 5.24
N PRO A 63 -0.02 -10.66 4.17
CA PRO A 63 -0.44 -12.06 4.25
C PRO A 63 0.67 -12.98 4.74
N ILE A 64 1.92 -12.61 4.49
CA ILE A 64 3.12 -13.30 4.96
C ILE A 64 4.11 -12.26 5.51
N ALA A 65 4.65 -12.50 6.68
CA ALA A 65 5.73 -11.69 7.24
C ALA A 65 7.03 -11.95 6.47
N PHE A 66 7.27 -11.19 5.39
CA PHE A 66 8.46 -11.36 4.57
C PHE A 66 9.68 -10.66 5.19
N PRO A 67 10.72 -11.42 5.61
CA PRO A 67 11.88 -10.86 6.27
C PRO A 67 12.92 -10.36 5.25
N HIS A 68 12.80 -9.11 4.80
CA HIS A 68 13.79 -8.48 3.91
C HIS A 68 15.22 -8.66 4.42
N LYS A 69 15.44 -8.40 5.72
CA LYS A 69 16.75 -8.52 6.36
C LYS A 69 17.45 -9.84 6.05
N ARG A 70 16.74 -10.97 6.21
CA ARG A 70 17.33 -12.30 5.99
C ARG A 70 17.76 -12.53 4.55
N HIS A 71 17.00 -12.01 3.59
CA HIS A 71 17.31 -12.16 2.17
C HIS A 71 18.50 -11.27 1.76
N ILE A 72 18.54 -10.04 2.26
CA ILE A 72 19.68 -9.13 2.03
C ILE A 72 20.97 -9.68 2.68
N GLU A 73 20.90 -10.22 3.90
CA GLU A 73 22.06 -10.87 4.55
C GLU A 73 22.58 -12.11 3.80
N LYS A 74 21.77 -12.70 2.92
CA LYS A 74 22.19 -13.79 2.02
C LYS A 74 22.71 -13.30 0.68
N GLY A 75 22.90 -12.00 0.51
CA GLY A 75 23.49 -11.40 -0.67
C GLY A 75 22.49 -11.08 -1.80
N LEU A 76 21.18 -11.20 -1.55
CA LEU A 76 20.18 -10.78 -2.53
C LEU A 76 20.08 -9.26 -2.54
N THR A 77 20.02 -8.65 -3.71
CA THR A 77 19.73 -7.23 -3.87
C THR A 77 18.24 -6.97 -4.13
N CYS A 78 17.83 -5.73 -4.03
CA CYS A 78 16.42 -5.35 -4.23
C CYS A 78 15.90 -5.72 -5.63
N THR A 79 16.76 -5.62 -6.65
CA THR A 79 16.37 -5.69 -8.06
C THR A 79 16.74 -6.98 -8.77
N ASP A 80 17.48 -7.89 -8.13
CA ASP A 80 17.94 -9.12 -8.80
C ASP A 80 16.77 -10.05 -9.17
N TYR A 81 15.88 -10.30 -8.20
CA TYR A 81 14.76 -11.24 -8.38
C TYR A 81 13.41 -10.64 -7.94
N CYS A 82 13.44 -9.71 -6.99
CA CYS A 82 12.22 -9.31 -6.28
C CYS A 82 11.56 -8.06 -6.87
N HIS A 83 12.34 -7.03 -7.17
CA HIS A 83 11.85 -5.73 -7.67
C HIS A 83 12.50 -5.34 -9.01
N GLU A 84 12.77 -6.31 -9.87
CA GLU A 84 13.44 -6.13 -11.16
C GLU A 84 12.78 -5.04 -12.03
N SER A 85 11.46 -4.93 -11.99
CA SER A 85 10.71 -3.96 -12.78
C SER A 85 11.04 -2.50 -12.45
N ALA A 86 11.62 -2.23 -11.26
CA ALA A 86 12.10 -0.90 -10.90
C ALA A 86 13.19 -0.38 -11.84
N THR A 87 14.00 -1.27 -12.42
CA THR A 87 15.05 -0.88 -13.38
C THR A 87 14.49 -0.48 -14.73
N LYS A 88 13.26 -0.87 -15.04
CA LYS A 88 12.64 -0.78 -16.36
C LYS A 88 11.55 0.29 -16.45
N GLY A 89 10.89 0.63 -15.33
CA GLY A 89 9.70 1.45 -15.41
C GLY A 89 9.24 2.07 -14.09
N PRO A 90 7.99 2.57 -14.08
CA PRO A 90 7.43 3.27 -12.93
C PRO A 90 7.13 2.36 -11.74
N VAL A 91 6.87 1.08 -11.97
CA VAL A 91 6.44 0.13 -10.94
C VAL A 91 7.57 -0.85 -10.63
N ALA A 92 7.96 -0.91 -9.36
CA ALA A 92 8.99 -1.86 -8.93
C ALA A 92 8.54 -3.33 -9.04
N GLY A 93 7.22 -3.55 -8.98
CA GLY A 93 6.65 -4.89 -8.95
C GLY A 93 6.76 -5.55 -7.59
N LEU A 94 6.08 -6.67 -7.47
CA LEU A 94 6.19 -7.60 -6.35
C LEU A 94 6.50 -8.98 -6.93
N PRO A 95 7.37 -9.77 -6.30
CA PRO A 95 7.72 -11.07 -6.82
C PRO A 95 6.51 -12.00 -6.81
N SER A 96 6.34 -12.76 -7.87
CA SER A 96 5.35 -13.83 -7.93
C SER A 96 5.75 -14.99 -7.01
N VAL A 97 4.79 -15.86 -6.69
CA VAL A 97 5.07 -17.11 -5.95
C VAL A 97 6.15 -17.93 -6.65
N LYS A 98 6.15 -17.96 -7.98
CA LYS A 98 7.17 -18.69 -8.77
C LYS A 98 8.58 -18.17 -8.49
N THR A 99 8.75 -16.86 -8.34
CA THR A 99 10.04 -16.25 -7.99
C THR A 99 10.54 -16.72 -6.62
N CYS A 100 9.66 -16.79 -5.64
CA CYS A 100 10.01 -17.30 -4.30
C CYS A 100 10.46 -18.77 -4.37
N MET A 101 9.77 -19.58 -5.15
CA MET A 101 10.00 -21.00 -5.26
C MET A 101 11.23 -21.39 -6.10
N ILE A 102 11.88 -20.44 -6.81
CA ILE A 102 13.20 -20.70 -7.44
C ILE A 102 14.20 -21.23 -6.40
N CYS A 103 14.13 -20.70 -5.17
CA CYS A 103 15.01 -21.10 -4.08
C CYS A 103 14.28 -21.97 -3.05
N HIS A 104 13.04 -21.63 -2.72
CA HIS A 104 12.30 -22.25 -1.61
C HIS A 104 11.73 -23.64 -1.94
N ASP A 105 11.88 -24.11 -3.16
CA ASP A 105 11.63 -25.51 -3.50
C ASP A 105 12.66 -26.46 -2.82
N ALA A 106 13.87 -25.97 -2.54
CA ALA A 106 14.95 -26.73 -1.94
C ALA A 106 15.47 -26.16 -0.61
N ILE A 107 15.22 -24.85 -0.35
CA ILE A 107 15.79 -24.15 0.80
C ILE A 107 14.70 -23.78 1.79
N ALA A 108 14.93 -24.07 3.09
CA ALA A 108 14.06 -23.73 4.22
C ALA A 108 12.61 -24.26 4.08
N THR A 109 12.44 -25.41 3.45
CA THR A 109 11.15 -26.05 3.16
C THR A 109 10.37 -26.43 4.42
N ASP A 110 11.07 -26.60 5.54
CA ASP A 110 10.53 -26.88 6.87
C ASP A 110 9.94 -25.65 7.59
N ARG A 111 10.22 -24.45 7.07
CA ARG A 111 9.79 -23.21 7.72
C ARG A 111 8.32 -22.91 7.46
N PRO A 112 7.51 -22.55 8.49
CA PRO A 112 6.08 -22.31 8.33
C PRO A 112 5.72 -21.25 7.27
N LEU A 113 6.50 -20.16 7.19
CA LEU A 113 6.28 -19.11 6.18
C LEU A 113 6.57 -19.61 4.76
N VAL A 114 7.57 -20.48 4.58
CA VAL A 114 7.87 -21.08 3.28
C VAL A 114 6.78 -22.08 2.89
N GLN A 115 6.26 -22.83 3.84
CA GLN A 115 5.12 -23.72 3.60
C GLN A 115 3.86 -22.95 3.17
N GLN A 116 3.64 -21.74 3.70
CA GLN A 116 2.57 -20.85 3.21
C GLN A 116 2.79 -20.44 1.75
N VAL A 117 4.03 -20.08 1.38
CA VAL A 117 4.37 -19.77 -0.02
C VAL A 117 4.13 -20.98 -0.93
N ALA A 118 4.58 -22.17 -0.51
CA ALA A 118 4.34 -23.41 -1.24
C ALA A 118 2.85 -23.73 -1.40
N ASN A 119 2.01 -23.37 -0.42
CA ASN A 119 0.57 -23.51 -0.53
C ASN A 119 -0.03 -22.57 -1.58
N TYR A 120 0.43 -21.30 -1.65
CA TYR A 120 0.04 -20.39 -2.72
C TYR A 120 0.44 -20.95 -4.10
N GLN A 121 1.61 -21.56 -4.23
CA GLN A 121 2.03 -22.23 -5.47
C GLN A 121 1.07 -23.37 -5.86
N LYS A 122 0.71 -24.23 -4.90
CA LYS A 122 -0.22 -25.36 -5.14
C LYS A 122 -1.60 -24.90 -5.57
N THR A 123 -2.09 -23.78 -5.04
CA THR A 123 -3.42 -23.24 -5.37
C THR A 123 -3.40 -22.45 -6.67
N GLY A 124 -2.26 -22.11 -7.21
CA GLY A 124 -2.11 -21.28 -8.41
C GLY A 124 -2.50 -19.80 -8.19
N ILE A 125 -2.60 -19.37 -6.94
CA ILE A 125 -2.97 -18.00 -6.56
C ILE A 125 -1.71 -17.29 -6.09
N ASP A 126 -1.44 -16.08 -6.61
CA ASP A 126 -0.35 -15.25 -6.10
C ASP A 126 -0.66 -14.69 -4.71
N ILE A 127 0.39 -14.40 -3.95
CA ILE A 127 0.27 -13.83 -2.61
C ILE A 127 -0.37 -12.45 -2.70
N PRO A 128 -1.49 -12.17 -2.01
CA PRO A 128 -2.20 -10.90 -2.07
C PRO A 128 -1.50 -9.81 -1.25
N TRP A 129 -0.29 -9.45 -1.65
CA TRP A 129 0.51 -8.43 -1.00
C TRP A 129 -0.21 -7.10 -0.89
N GLN A 130 -0.10 -6.47 0.26
CA GLN A 130 -0.59 -5.11 0.48
C GLN A 130 0.50 -4.10 0.11
N ARG A 131 0.15 -3.13 -0.73
CA ARG A 131 1.09 -2.08 -1.14
C ARG A 131 1.37 -1.12 0.01
N VAL A 132 2.65 -0.85 0.25
CA VAL A 132 3.13 0.05 1.31
C VAL A 132 3.29 1.48 0.78
N TYR A 133 3.83 1.63 -0.43
CA TYR A 133 4.05 2.92 -1.09
C TYR A 133 3.17 3.07 -2.33
N GLY A 134 2.66 4.26 -2.54
CA GLY A 134 1.85 4.60 -3.70
C GLY A 134 1.24 5.99 -3.55
N TYR A 135 0.73 6.51 -4.64
CA TYR A 135 -0.02 7.76 -4.67
C TYR A 135 -1.48 7.47 -4.99
N THR A 136 -2.38 8.33 -4.54
CA THR A 136 -3.78 8.29 -4.96
C THR A 136 -3.88 8.71 -6.42
N HIS A 137 -4.87 8.22 -7.13
CA HIS A 137 -5.12 8.67 -8.49
C HIS A 137 -5.37 10.18 -8.56
N ALA A 138 -6.05 10.72 -7.55
CA ALA A 138 -6.32 12.16 -7.43
C ALA A 138 -5.06 13.03 -7.25
N ALA A 139 -3.94 12.46 -6.87
CA ALA A 139 -2.68 13.18 -6.77
C ALA A 139 -2.03 13.41 -8.14
N HIS A 140 -2.50 12.73 -9.20
CA HIS A 140 -1.97 12.82 -10.57
C HIS A 140 -0.43 12.74 -10.65
N VAL A 141 0.18 11.92 -9.78
CA VAL A 141 1.64 11.81 -9.72
C VAL A 141 2.15 10.83 -10.77
N ARG A 142 3.06 11.32 -11.58
CA ARG A 142 3.84 10.54 -12.53
C ARG A 142 5.22 10.23 -11.93
N PHE A 143 5.34 9.06 -11.31
CA PHE A 143 6.62 8.61 -10.77
C PHE A 143 7.19 7.46 -11.61
N ASN A 144 8.52 7.44 -11.77
CA ASN A 144 9.21 6.35 -12.46
C ASN A 144 10.51 6.01 -11.71
N HIS A 145 10.66 4.74 -11.32
CA HIS A 145 11.87 4.26 -10.64
C HIS A 145 13.10 4.28 -11.55
N ALA A 146 12.96 3.90 -12.82
CA ALA A 146 14.09 3.69 -13.72
C ALA A 146 15.03 4.90 -13.86
N PRO A 147 14.58 6.16 -14.05
CA PRO A 147 15.49 7.30 -14.08
C PRO A 147 16.21 7.55 -12.76
N HIS A 148 15.54 7.31 -11.61
CA HIS A 148 16.17 7.47 -10.29
C HIS A 148 17.30 6.46 -10.07
N LEU A 149 17.07 5.20 -10.47
CA LEU A 149 18.10 4.15 -10.41
C LEU A 149 19.26 4.42 -11.35
N ARG A 150 18.99 4.93 -12.58
CA ARG A 150 20.06 5.37 -13.49
C ARG A 150 20.86 6.54 -12.92
N ALA A 151 20.23 7.41 -12.15
CA ALA A 151 20.89 8.49 -11.41
C ALA A 151 21.58 8.01 -10.12
N LYS A 152 21.62 6.68 -9.88
CA LYS A 152 22.24 6.06 -8.70
C LYS A 152 21.66 6.56 -7.37
N VAL A 153 20.35 6.85 -7.35
CA VAL A 153 19.64 7.14 -6.11
C VAL A 153 19.43 5.83 -5.36
N GLU A 154 19.91 5.78 -4.12
CA GLU A 154 19.78 4.60 -3.28
C GLU A 154 18.31 4.33 -2.91
N CYS A 155 17.92 3.05 -2.87
CA CYS A 155 16.55 2.64 -2.53
C CYS A 155 16.13 3.16 -1.16
N SER A 156 17.04 3.16 -0.20
CA SER A 156 16.84 3.65 1.16
C SER A 156 16.52 5.14 1.25
N THR A 157 16.92 5.95 0.26
CA THR A 157 16.58 7.38 0.21
C THR A 157 15.05 7.58 0.25
N CYS A 158 14.29 6.74 -0.45
CA CYS A 158 12.83 6.84 -0.54
C CYS A 158 12.10 5.78 0.30
N HIS A 159 12.73 4.64 0.54
CA HIS A 159 12.12 3.53 1.27
C HIS A 159 12.62 3.38 2.71
N GLY A 160 13.62 4.19 3.12
CA GLY A 160 14.20 4.10 4.46
C GLY A 160 14.85 2.74 4.72
N GLY A 161 14.77 2.28 5.96
CA GLY A 161 15.41 1.06 6.42
C GLY A 161 14.69 -0.25 6.07
N VAL A 162 13.92 -0.31 4.96
CA VAL A 162 13.13 -1.49 4.58
C VAL A 162 13.97 -2.78 4.49
N ALA A 163 15.24 -2.66 4.11
CA ALA A 163 16.18 -3.79 4.07
C ALA A 163 16.39 -4.49 5.42
N GLN A 164 16.07 -3.82 6.53
CA GLN A 164 16.18 -4.37 7.89
C GLN A 164 14.84 -4.86 8.46
N GLN A 165 13.75 -4.73 7.72
CA GLN A 165 12.41 -5.06 8.21
C GLN A 165 12.06 -6.53 8.02
N THR A 166 11.25 -7.04 8.94
CA THR A 166 10.59 -8.36 8.85
C THR A 166 9.22 -8.27 8.19
N VAL A 167 8.61 -7.11 8.23
CA VAL A 167 7.39 -6.76 7.50
C VAL A 167 7.61 -5.36 6.93
N ALA A 168 7.35 -5.16 5.65
CA ALA A 168 7.54 -3.86 5.02
C ALA A 168 6.55 -2.84 5.55
N GLU A 169 7.07 -1.72 6.03
CA GLU A 169 6.32 -0.58 6.52
C GLU A 169 6.81 0.71 5.84
N ARG A 170 5.96 1.73 5.84
CA ARG A 170 6.32 3.03 5.29
C ARG A 170 7.13 3.82 6.31
N ASN A 171 8.40 4.09 6.00
CA ASN A 171 9.32 4.82 6.88
C ASN A 171 9.59 6.25 6.41
N VAL A 172 9.28 6.57 5.15
CA VAL A 172 9.56 7.87 4.55
C VAL A 172 8.28 8.42 3.96
N ASP A 173 7.97 9.66 4.28
CA ASP A 173 6.85 10.39 3.69
C ASP A 173 7.27 11.03 2.37
N LEU A 174 6.82 10.42 1.28
CA LEU A 174 7.09 10.89 -0.08
C LEU A 174 6.10 12.01 -0.44
N THR A 175 6.26 13.16 0.22
CA THR A 175 5.47 14.37 -0.08
C THR A 175 6.02 15.08 -1.32
N MET A 176 5.25 16.01 -1.89
CA MET A 176 5.72 16.86 -2.98
C MET A 176 6.99 17.63 -2.57
N GLY A 177 7.02 18.18 -1.34
CA GLY A 177 8.21 18.87 -0.82
C GLY A 177 9.44 17.98 -0.74
N PHE A 178 9.29 16.71 -0.34
CA PHE A 178 10.39 15.74 -0.34
C PHE A 178 11.00 15.58 -1.74
N CYS A 179 10.15 15.39 -2.75
CA CYS A 179 10.59 15.20 -4.13
C CYS A 179 11.25 16.48 -4.69
N VAL A 180 10.58 17.63 -4.54
CA VAL A 180 11.08 18.93 -5.06
C VAL A 180 12.42 19.30 -4.42
N ASN A 181 12.56 19.15 -3.11
CA ASN A 181 13.82 19.46 -2.41
C ASN A 181 14.99 18.62 -2.93
N CYS A 182 14.78 17.31 -3.12
CA CYS A 182 15.81 16.44 -3.68
C CYS A 182 16.16 16.81 -5.12
N HIS A 183 15.14 17.08 -5.96
CA HIS A 183 15.36 17.49 -7.35
C HIS A 183 16.12 18.81 -7.45
N GLN A 184 15.82 19.80 -6.59
CA GLN A 184 16.56 21.06 -6.53
C GLN A 184 18.04 20.83 -6.13
N GLN A 185 18.30 20.03 -5.10
CA GLN A 185 19.65 19.71 -4.65
C GLN A 185 20.47 18.94 -5.70
N LYS A 186 19.81 18.15 -6.54
CA LYS A 186 20.43 17.34 -7.59
C LYS A 186 20.44 18.01 -8.96
N ASN A 187 19.95 19.25 -9.09
CA ASN A 187 19.71 19.92 -10.36
C ASN A 187 18.88 19.07 -11.35
N ALA A 188 17.92 18.33 -10.83
CA ALA A 188 17.00 17.53 -11.62
C ALA A 188 15.75 18.34 -12.00
N PRO A 189 15.01 17.97 -13.07
CA PRO A 189 13.77 18.64 -13.46
C PRO A 189 12.77 18.67 -12.30
N ASN A 190 12.21 19.84 -11.98
CA ASN A 190 11.33 20.05 -10.83
C ASN A 190 10.11 20.92 -11.15
N ASP A 191 9.79 21.10 -12.42
CA ASP A 191 8.56 21.74 -12.85
C ASP A 191 7.33 20.85 -12.62
N CYS A 192 6.14 21.47 -12.64
CA CYS A 192 4.89 20.77 -12.32
C CYS A 192 4.65 19.56 -13.20
N LEU A 193 4.90 19.69 -14.52
CA LEU A 193 4.60 18.65 -15.50
C LEU A 193 5.65 17.52 -15.53
N THR A 194 6.79 17.70 -14.89
CA THR A 194 7.74 16.60 -14.67
C THR A 194 7.13 15.51 -13.76
N CYS A 195 6.32 15.93 -12.78
CA CYS A 195 5.78 15.05 -11.75
C CYS A 195 4.26 14.84 -11.84
N HIS A 196 3.53 15.74 -12.50
CA HIS A 196 2.06 15.67 -12.60
C HIS A 196 1.58 15.57 -14.04
N TYR A 197 0.34 15.04 -14.24
CA TYR A 197 -0.35 14.92 -15.55
C TYR A 197 -1.83 15.25 -15.41
#